data_45fde926581c3665b78e29002b74fd84
#
_entry.id   45fde926581c3665b78e29002b74fd84
#
_cell.length_a   1.000
_cell.length_b   1.000
_cell.length_c   1.000
_cell.angle_alpha   90.00
_cell.angle_beta   90.00
_cell.angle_gamma   90.00
#
_symmetry.space_group_name_H-M   'P 1'
#
loop_
_entity.id
_entity.type
_entity.pdbx_description
1 polymer ?
#
loop_
_entity_poly.entity_id
_entity_poly.type
_entity_poly.pdbx_seq_one_letter_code
_entity_poly.pdbx_strand_id
1 'polypeptide(L)'
;MRLANALIGSAVALSALALSALPATAQNWPTRSVKFILPLGPGSGVDIGARLIADKLSTTWGQPVVVENRPGGDGIVAISAFTSAKDDHVLLMSPTSSFTAHPYLHDKLPYDPRDLAPIARVSNTLVAVVVPSSSDIKTVKDLVETARANPGKLNWATITGMFDFVFAGFQKKMGIDIAKVPYRDTVQAVNDLAEGRIQVMMSAIAIVRPRVQGGAIRMIAVTAGERASIAPDVPTTTEAGYPDIRIEGLTGLFGTRDMPAALRERISNDVKAAAADPTITARLLSTGQVVNPGGPAEFGAAIDAQRAQVAATGQLLGIKHASN
;
A
#
# COMPACT_ATOMS: atom_id res chain seq x y z
N MET A 1 8.37 -73.24 7.14
CA MET A 1 8.44 -72.14 8.13
C MET A 1 9.11 -70.83 7.62
N ARG A 2 10.10 -70.85 6.71
CA ARG A 2 10.76 -69.60 6.27
C ARG A 2 9.93 -68.73 5.29
N LEU A 3 9.01 -69.29 4.49
CA LEU A 3 8.19 -68.57 3.54
C LEU A 3 6.99 -67.83 4.22
N ALA A 4 6.45 -68.42 5.29
CA ALA A 4 5.36 -67.78 6.02
C ALA A 4 5.77 -66.49 6.79
N ASN A 5 7.00 -66.47 7.32
CA ASN A 5 7.53 -65.29 8.03
C ASN A 5 7.86 -64.15 7.08
N ALA A 6 8.20 -64.41 5.81
CA ALA A 6 8.48 -63.36 4.79
C ALA A 6 7.19 -62.66 4.35
N LEU A 7 6.07 -63.36 4.25
CA LEU A 7 4.75 -62.80 3.90
C LEU A 7 4.16 -61.91 5.01
N ILE A 8 4.38 -62.31 6.27
CA ILE A 8 3.91 -61.51 7.44
C ILE A 8 4.72 -60.21 7.57
N GLY A 9 6.05 -60.28 7.34
CA GLY A 9 6.93 -59.10 7.35
C GLY A 9 6.57 -58.08 6.28
N SER A 10 6.21 -58.52 5.08
CA SER A 10 5.82 -57.65 3.97
C SER A 10 4.43 -56.99 4.21
N ALA A 11 3.50 -57.71 4.81
CA ALA A 11 2.18 -57.15 5.14
C ALA A 11 2.24 -56.06 6.23
N VAL A 12 3.09 -56.26 7.25
CA VAL A 12 3.31 -55.23 8.30
C VAL A 12 4.02 -53.99 7.77
N ALA A 13 4.99 -54.15 6.85
CA ALA A 13 5.66 -53.01 6.23
C ALA A 13 4.73 -52.18 5.31
N LEU A 14 3.83 -52.83 4.56
CA LEU A 14 2.82 -52.12 3.75
C LEU A 14 1.78 -51.41 4.63
N SER A 15 1.39 -51.96 5.78
CA SER A 15 0.46 -51.31 6.70
C SER A 15 1.05 -50.10 7.40
N ALA A 16 2.38 -50.09 7.65
CA ALA A 16 3.09 -48.93 8.23
C ALA A 16 3.23 -47.76 7.25
N LEU A 17 3.33 -48.00 5.93
CA LEU A 17 3.35 -46.95 4.92
C LEU A 17 1.98 -46.29 4.69
N ALA A 18 0.88 -47.03 4.93
CA ALA A 18 -0.46 -46.51 4.75
C ALA A 18 -0.92 -45.55 5.88
N LEU A 19 -0.25 -45.59 7.05
CA LEU A 19 -0.59 -44.70 8.19
C LEU A 19 0.07 -43.30 8.08
N SER A 20 1.00 -43.10 7.16
CA SER A 20 1.69 -41.80 7.01
C SER A 20 0.98 -40.82 6.07
N ALA A 21 -0.11 -41.20 5.44
CA ALA A 21 -0.96 -40.32 4.64
C ALA A 21 -2.20 -39.82 5.42
N LEU A 22 -1.99 -39.36 6.66
CA LEU A 22 -3.01 -38.52 7.26
C LEU A 22 -3.09 -37.25 6.42
N PRO A 23 -4.26 -36.92 5.82
CA PRO A 23 -4.41 -35.60 5.22
C PRO A 23 -4.05 -34.60 6.31
N ALA A 24 -3.08 -33.71 6.06
CA ALA A 24 -2.89 -32.55 6.90
C ALA A 24 -4.27 -31.86 6.96
N THR A 25 -4.98 -32.07 8.06
CA THR A 25 -6.26 -31.40 8.31
C THR A 25 -5.93 -29.94 8.14
N ALA A 26 -6.49 -29.32 7.09
CA ALA A 26 -6.40 -27.89 6.89
C ALA A 26 -6.78 -27.26 8.23
N GLN A 27 -5.77 -26.74 8.95
CA GLN A 27 -5.99 -26.15 10.26
C GLN A 27 -7.22 -25.27 10.17
N ASN A 28 -8.17 -25.46 11.10
CA ASN A 28 -9.37 -24.62 11.20
C ASN A 28 -8.94 -23.21 11.60
N TRP A 29 -8.34 -22.49 10.66
CA TRP A 29 -7.98 -21.10 10.84
C TRP A 29 -9.13 -20.23 10.31
N PRO A 30 -9.49 -19.14 11.03
CA PRO A 30 -9.01 -18.76 12.34
C PRO A 30 -9.71 -19.53 13.47
N THR A 31 -8.95 -19.82 14.53
CA THR A 31 -9.49 -20.50 15.74
C THR A 31 -9.95 -19.52 16.82
N ARG A 32 -9.67 -18.23 16.62
CA ARG A 32 -9.96 -17.12 17.53
C ARG A 32 -10.02 -15.81 16.75
N SER A 33 -10.30 -14.71 17.44
CA SER A 33 -10.33 -13.37 16.85
C SER A 33 -9.05 -13.06 16.07
N VAL A 34 -9.22 -12.52 14.85
CA VAL A 34 -8.14 -12.01 13.99
C VAL A 34 -8.02 -10.51 14.18
N LYS A 35 -6.79 -10.01 14.20
CA LYS A 35 -6.51 -8.58 14.32
C LYS A 35 -5.89 -8.04 13.05
N PHE A 36 -6.43 -6.95 12.52
CA PHE A 36 -5.81 -6.15 11.47
C PHE A 36 -5.14 -4.93 12.10
N ILE A 37 -3.80 -4.87 12.07
CA ILE A 37 -3.04 -3.68 12.47
C ILE A 37 -2.92 -2.75 11.27
N LEU A 38 -3.20 -1.46 11.47
CA LEU A 38 -3.13 -0.41 10.43
C LEU A 38 -2.16 0.71 10.81
N PRO A 39 -1.30 1.18 9.87
CA PRO A 39 -0.39 2.30 10.10
C PRO A 39 -1.05 3.68 9.99
N LEU A 40 -2.32 3.75 9.60
CA LEU A 40 -3.06 4.99 9.38
C LEU A 40 -4.13 5.19 10.45
N GLY A 41 -4.45 6.46 10.71
CA GLY A 41 -5.47 6.82 11.69
C GLY A 41 -6.90 6.44 11.26
N PRO A 42 -7.84 6.40 12.23
CA PRO A 42 -9.26 6.17 11.97
C PRO A 42 -9.83 7.18 10.96
N GLY A 43 -10.73 6.71 10.08
CA GLY A 43 -11.37 7.54 9.05
C GLY A 43 -10.56 7.74 7.78
N SER A 44 -9.32 7.24 7.71
CA SER A 44 -8.59 7.17 6.44
C SER A 44 -9.26 6.20 5.47
N GLY A 45 -9.06 6.38 4.15
CA GLY A 45 -9.63 5.47 3.14
C GLY A 45 -9.23 4.01 3.36
N VAL A 46 -8.00 3.77 3.83
CA VAL A 46 -7.52 2.42 4.19
C VAL A 46 -8.21 1.88 5.43
N ASP A 47 -8.44 2.71 6.46
CA ASP A 47 -9.17 2.30 7.67
C ASP A 47 -10.63 1.93 7.35
N ILE A 48 -11.31 2.76 6.56
CA ILE A 48 -12.67 2.47 6.10
C ILE A 48 -12.71 1.14 5.34
N GLY A 49 -11.77 0.94 4.40
CA GLY A 49 -11.66 -0.31 3.64
C GLY A 49 -11.38 -1.52 4.52
N ALA A 50 -10.45 -1.37 5.48
CA ALA A 50 -10.10 -2.44 6.42
C ALA A 50 -11.32 -2.88 7.25
N ARG A 51 -12.13 -1.94 7.74
CA ARG A 51 -13.34 -2.26 8.52
C ARG A 51 -14.40 -2.97 7.69
N LEU A 52 -14.65 -2.51 6.46
CA LEU A 52 -15.60 -3.16 5.55
C LEU A 52 -15.18 -4.60 5.23
N ILE A 53 -13.90 -4.82 4.93
CA ILE A 53 -13.35 -6.17 4.70
C ILE A 53 -13.40 -7.00 5.98
N ALA A 54 -13.02 -6.44 7.13
CA ALA A 54 -13.06 -7.11 8.43
C ALA A 54 -14.47 -7.59 8.81
N ASP A 55 -15.49 -6.76 8.64
CA ASP A 55 -16.89 -7.12 8.92
C ASP A 55 -17.34 -8.29 8.03
N LYS A 56 -17.03 -8.24 6.74
CA LYS A 56 -17.35 -9.34 5.81
C LYS A 56 -16.63 -10.62 6.17
N LEU A 57 -15.33 -10.53 6.48
CA LEU A 57 -14.51 -11.68 6.88
C LEU A 57 -14.94 -12.25 8.24
N SER A 58 -15.39 -11.42 9.18
CA SER A 58 -15.93 -11.90 10.45
C SER A 58 -17.10 -12.84 10.25
N THR A 59 -17.99 -12.53 9.30
CA THR A 59 -19.10 -13.40 8.92
C THR A 59 -18.61 -14.67 8.22
N THR A 60 -17.64 -14.54 7.29
CA THR A 60 -17.10 -15.66 6.51
C THR A 60 -16.34 -16.66 7.39
N TRP A 61 -15.56 -16.16 8.34
CA TRP A 61 -14.68 -16.97 9.18
C TRP A 61 -15.33 -17.45 10.49
N GLY A 62 -16.50 -16.90 10.85
CA GLY A 62 -17.16 -17.21 12.13
C GLY A 62 -16.36 -16.76 13.35
N GLN A 63 -15.38 -15.89 13.18
CA GLN A 63 -14.54 -15.32 14.23
C GLN A 63 -14.47 -13.79 14.05
N PRO A 64 -14.44 -13.02 15.14
CA PRO A 64 -14.31 -11.57 15.05
C PRO A 64 -13.02 -11.16 14.34
N VAL A 65 -13.10 -10.19 13.41
CA VAL A 65 -11.95 -9.51 12.83
C VAL A 65 -11.91 -8.08 13.33
N VAL A 66 -10.89 -7.72 14.11
CA VAL A 66 -10.81 -6.44 14.81
C VAL A 66 -9.76 -5.55 14.16
N VAL A 67 -10.11 -4.32 13.85
CA VAL A 67 -9.20 -3.30 13.28
C VAL A 67 -8.58 -2.47 14.40
N GLU A 68 -7.25 -2.43 14.45
CA GLU A 68 -6.46 -1.66 15.40
C GLU A 68 -5.57 -0.65 14.67
N ASN A 69 -5.83 0.64 14.84
CA ASN A 69 -5.02 1.71 14.25
C ASN A 69 -3.80 1.99 15.15
N ARG A 70 -2.60 1.98 14.56
CA ARG A 70 -1.32 2.34 15.22
C ARG A 70 -0.54 3.31 14.34
N PRO A 71 -1.00 4.56 14.19
CA PRO A 71 -0.31 5.55 13.38
C PRO A 71 1.01 5.99 14.02
N GLY A 72 1.93 6.51 13.20
CA GLY A 72 3.18 7.11 13.64
C GLY A 72 4.42 6.55 12.95
N GLY A 73 5.47 7.39 12.90
CA GLY A 73 6.77 7.03 12.33
C GLY A 73 6.69 6.54 10.89
N ASP A 74 5.86 7.17 10.06
CA ASP A 74 5.62 6.76 8.65
C ASP A 74 5.20 5.27 8.52
N GLY A 75 4.47 4.73 9.51
CA GLY A 75 4.04 3.34 9.56
C GLY A 75 4.93 2.39 10.37
N ILE A 76 6.10 2.82 10.80
CA ILE A 76 7.07 2.00 11.57
C ILE A 76 6.42 1.46 12.85
N VAL A 77 5.58 2.25 13.56
CA VAL A 77 4.92 1.82 14.79
C VAL A 77 4.01 0.61 14.56
N ALA A 78 3.18 0.66 13.52
CA ALA A 78 2.28 -0.45 13.17
C ALA A 78 3.05 -1.69 12.70
N ILE A 79 4.04 -1.50 11.82
CA ILE A 79 4.85 -2.59 11.27
C ILE A 79 5.64 -3.29 12.37
N SER A 80 6.27 -2.54 13.28
CA SER A 80 7.00 -3.12 14.41
C SER A 80 6.08 -3.89 15.35
N ALA A 81 4.87 -3.38 15.60
CA ALA A 81 3.87 -4.08 16.41
C ALA A 81 3.42 -5.40 15.75
N PHE A 82 3.22 -5.39 14.43
CA PHE A 82 2.88 -6.57 13.64
C PHE A 82 4.01 -7.60 13.66
N THR A 83 5.24 -7.22 13.32
CA THR A 83 6.37 -8.15 13.24
C THR A 83 6.76 -8.73 14.60
N SER A 84 6.55 -7.96 15.69
CA SER A 84 6.79 -8.41 17.06
C SER A 84 5.72 -9.37 17.60
N ALA A 85 4.53 -9.36 17.04
CA ALA A 85 3.43 -10.21 17.50
C ALA A 85 3.71 -11.71 17.27
N LYS A 86 4.40 -12.06 16.18
CA LYS A 86 4.74 -13.45 15.79
C LYS A 86 3.53 -14.39 15.89
N ASP A 87 2.41 -13.94 15.35
CA ASP A 87 1.10 -14.56 15.52
C ASP A 87 0.35 -14.54 14.19
N ASP A 88 -0.09 -15.68 13.69
CA ASP A 88 -0.81 -15.84 12.43
C ASP A 88 -2.24 -15.28 12.44
N HIS A 89 -2.78 -14.93 13.63
CA HIS A 89 -4.06 -14.22 13.79
C HIS A 89 -3.87 -12.68 13.86
N VAL A 90 -2.64 -12.19 13.75
CA VAL A 90 -2.33 -10.78 13.62
C VAL A 90 -1.85 -10.52 12.20
N LEU A 91 -2.57 -9.71 11.46
CA LEU A 91 -2.27 -9.36 10.08
C LEU A 91 -2.02 -7.85 9.97
N LEU A 92 -1.18 -7.43 9.04
CA LEU A 92 -0.97 -6.01 8.75
C LEU A 92 -1.79 -5.61 7.53
N MET A 93 -2.70 -4.66 7.66
CA MET A 93 -3.39 -4.03 6.55
C MET A 93 -2.73 -2.67 6.29
N SER A 94 -2.00 -2.54 5.18
CA SER A 94 -1.16 -1.37 4.93
C SER A 94 -1.10 -0.97 3.47
N PRO A 95 -1.02 0.33 3.16
CA PRO A 95 -0.49 0.77 1.88
C PRO A 95 1.02 0.46 1.82
N THR A 96 1.50 0.03 0.66
CA THR A 96 2.92 -0.30 0.46
C THR A 96 3.83 0.93 0.57
N SER A 97 3.28 2.13 0.31
CA SER A 97 3.98 3.41 0.48
C SER A 97 4.48 3.64 1.92
N SER A 98 3.89 2.95 2.92
CA SER A 98 4.30 3.04 4.32
C SER A 98 5.58 2.26 4.65
N PHE A 99 6.21 1.56 3.69
CA PHE A 99 7.43 0.79 3.97
C PHE A 99 8.40 0.60 2.79
N THR A 100 7.96 0.78 1.55
CA THR A 100 8.81 0.49 0.38
C THR A 100 9.99 1.45 0.24
N ALA A 101 9.86 2.69 0.74
CA ALA A 101 10.93 3.68 0.74
C ALA A 101 11.77 3.69 2.04
N HIS A 102 11.33 3.01 3.11
CA HIS A 102 12.01 3.03 4.41
C HIS A 102 13.51 2.69 4.34
N PRO A 103 13.97 1.70 3.53
CA PRO A 103 15.39 1.41 3.42
C PRO A 103 16.26 2.56 2.89
N TYR A 104 15.65 3.60 2.31
CA TYR A 104 16.32 4.80 1.78
C TYR A 104 16.09 6.04 2.64
N LEU A 105 15.13 6.00 3.57
CA LEU A 105 14.74 7.13 4.41
C LEU A 105 15.25 7.02 5.85
N HIS A 106 15.65 5.82 6.28
CA HIS A 106 16.09 5.53 7.63
C HIS A 106 17.41 4.77 7.63
N ASP A 107 18.37 5.20 8.44
CA ASP A 107 19.67 4.54 8.58
C ASP A 107 19.54 3.12 9.17
N LYS A 108 18.53 2.89 10.00
CA LYS A 108 18.23 1.61 10.63
C LYS A 108 16.73 1.42 10.79
N LEU A 109 16.26 0.25 10.39
CA LEU A 109 14.86 -0.15 10.58
C LEU A 109 14.72 -1.06 11.81
N PRO A 110 13.67 -0.89 12.64
CA PRO A 110 13.39 -1.78 13.77
C PRO A 110 12.73 -3.11 13.36
N TYR A 111 12.57 -3.37 12.07
CA TYR A 111 12.00 -4.58 11.49
C TYR A 111 12.74 -4.96 10.18
N ASP A 112 12.63 -6.20 9.77
CA ASP A 112 13.09 -6.64 8.45
C ASP A 112 11.94 -6.51 7.43
N PRO A 113 12.10 -5.75 6.32
CA PRO A 113 11.07 -5.65 5.30
C PRO A 113 10.65 -7.00 4.68
N ARG A 114 11.49 -8.05 4.80
CA ARG A 114 11.18 -9.42 4.37
C ARG A 114 10.20 -10.13 5.29
N ASP A 115 9.92 -9.59 6.50
CA ASP A 115 8.94 -10.15 7.42
C ASP A 115 7.49 -9.85 7.00
N LEU A 116 7.32 -8.98 6.01
CA LEU A 116 6.02 -8.62 5.44
C LEU A 116 5.68 -9.55 4.27
N ALA A 117 5.12 -10.73 4.55
CA ALA A 117 4.71 -11.67 3.50
C ALA A 117 3.37 -11.23 2.88
N PRO A 118 3.31 -10.92 1.57
CA PRO A 118 2.06 -10.50 0.93
C PRO A 118 1.03 -11.62 0.97
N ILE A 119 -0.22 -11.27 1.34
CA ILE A 119 -1.38 -12.17 1.33
C ILE A 119 -2.31 -11.78 0.19
N ALA A 120 -2.80 -10.55 0.19
CA ALA A 120 -3.75 -10.10 -0.83
C ALA A 120 -3.62 -8.59 -1.06
N ARG A 121 -3.59 -8.19 -2.32
CA ARG A 121 -3.92 -6.81 -2.68
C ARG A 121 -5.43 -6.64 -2.56
N VAL A 122 -5.87 -5.54 -1.97
CA VAL A 122 -7.29 -5.20 -1.80
C VAL A 122 -7.69 -4.10 -2.77
N SER A 123 -6.92 -3.02 -2.79
CA SER A 123 -7.24 -1.82 -3.54
C SER A 123 -5.99 -1.03 -3.90
N ASN A 124 -6.17 -0.09 -4.83
CA ASN A 124 -5.19 0.96 -5.12
C ASN A 124 -5.75 2.30 -4.63
N THR A 125 -4.96 3.03 -3.83
CA THR A 125 -5.26 4.41 -3.47
C THR A 125 -4.99 5.30 -4.67
N LEU A 126 -5.98 6.07 -5.08
CA LEU A 126 -5.81 7.07 -6.12
C LEU A 126 -5.07 8.28 -5.57
N VAL A 127 -3.94 8.61 -6.20
CA VAL A 127 -3.09 9.75 -5.86
C VAL A 127 -3.06 10.73 -7.02
N ALA A 128 -3.09 12.03 -6.71
CA ALA A 128 -3.00 13.09 -7.71
C ALA A 128 -1.89 14.08 -7.38
N VAL A 129 -1.37 14.72 -8.42
CA VAL A 129 -0.61 15.96 -8.35
C VAL A 129 -1.60 17.10 -8.41
N VAL A 130 -1.60 17.94 -7.39
CA VAL A 130 -2.58 19.00 -7.19
C VAL A 130 -1.91 20.36 -6.97
N VAL A 131 -2.59 21.41 -7.44
CA VAL A 131 -2.12 22.81 -7.36
C VAL A 131 -3.28 23.71 -6.93
N PRO A 132 -3.01 24.94 -6.43
CA PRO A 132 -4.07 25.93 -6.20
C PRO A 132 -4.79 26.25 -7.52
N SER A 133 -6.12 26.36 -7.51
CA SER A 133 -6.88 26.76 -8.70
C SER A 133 -6.60 28.20 -9.12
N SER A 134 -6.13 29.04 -8.20
CA SER A 134 -5.73 30.43 -8.43
C SER A 134 -4.38 30.57 -9.15
N SER A 135 -3.61 29.46 -9.25
CA SER A 135 -2.32 29.49 -9.96
C SER A 135 -2.48 29.37 -11.47
N ASP A 136 -1.52 29.86 -12.22
CA ASP A 136 -1.43 29.70 -13.68
C ASP A 136 -0.99 28.28 -14.09
N ILE A 137 -0.59 27.42 -13.14
CA ILE A 137 -0.19 26.05 -13.36
C ILE A 137 -1.44 25.19 -13.62
N LYS A 138 -1.61 24.71 -14.85
CA LYS A 138 -2.75 23.91 -15.29
C LYS A 138 -2.39 22.47 -15.64
N THR A 139 -1.10 22.24 -15.91
CA THR A 139 -0.55 20.95 -16.34
C THR A 139 0.75 20.65 -15.58
N VAL A 140 1.23 19.40 -15.63
CA VAL A 140 2.55 19.04 -15.11
C VAL A 140 3.66 19.76 -15.90
N LYS A 141 3.43 20.02 -17.18
CA LYS A 141 4.37 20.80 -18.00
C LYS A 141 4.51 22.23 -17.47
N ASP A 142 3.39 22.91 -17.20
CA ASP A 142 3.41 24.27 -16.64
C ASP A 142 4.15 24.30 -15.29
N LEU A 143 3.94 23.27 -14.44
CA LEU A 143 4.67 23.12 -13.17
C LEU A 143 6.18 23.09 -13.40
N VAL A 144 6.65 22.27 -14.34
CA VAL A 144 8.07 22.12 -14.66
C VAL A 144 8.64 23.42 -15.23
N GLU A 145 7.94 24.07 -16.14
CA GLU A 145 8.36 25.32 -16.77
C GLU A 145 8.42 26.47 -15.73
N THR A 146 7.38 26.58 -14.90
CA THR A 146 7.32 27.58 -13.83
C THR A 146 8.44 27.38 -12.80
N ALA A 147 8.71 26.12 -12.40
CA ALA A 147 9.78 25.81 -11.47
C ALA A 147 11.17 26.11 -12.05
N ARG A 148 11.38 25.84 -13.35
CA ARG A 148 12.64 26.20 -14.04
C ARG A 148 12.86 27.70 -14.12
N ALA A 149 11.81 28.46 -14.38
CA ALA A 149 11.87 29.94 -14.44
C ALA A 149 12.08 30.56 -13.06
N ASN A 150 11.71 29.87 -11.99
CA ASN A 150 11.71 30.39 -10.62
C ASN A 150 12.33 29.38 -9.63
N PRO A 151 13.64 29.05 -9.73
CA PRO A 151 14.28 28.06 -8.86
C PRO A 151 14.13 28.42 -7.38
N GLY A 152 13.69 27.46 -6.56
CA GLY A 152 13.51 27.60 -5.12
C GLY A 152 12.37 28.54 -4.68
N LYS A 153 11.56 29.06 -5.61
CA LYS A 153 10.43 29.98 -5.28
C LYS A 153 9.10 29.26 -5.06
N LEU A 154 8.94 28.07 -5.62
CA LEU A 154 7.76 27.25 -5.39
C LEU A 154 7.97 26.39 -4.13
N ASN A 155 6.86 26.12 -3.45
CA ASN A 155 6.82 25.23 -2.29
C ASN A 155 5.98 23.99 -2.61
N TRP A 156 6.39 22.85 -2.11
CA TRP A 156 5.65 21.61 -2.25
C TRP A 156 5.48 20.87 -0.93
N ALA A 157 4.46 20.01 -0.85
CA ALA A 157 4.22 19.12 0.26
C ALA A 157 3.74 17.74 -0.19
N THR A 158 3.96 16.75 0.64
CA THR A 158 3.36 15.41 0.56
C THR A 158 3.00 14.90 1.95
N ILE A 159 2.41 13.71 2.02
CA ILE A 159 1.92 13.14 3.27
C ILE A 159 2.77 11.96 3.73
N THR A 160 3.41 11.23 2.82
CA THR A 160 4.20 10.03 3.13
C THR A 160 5.58 10.10 2.53
N GLY A 161 6.55 9.48 3.23
CA GLY A 161 7.95 9.48 2.81
C GLY A 161 8.20 8.95 1.40
N MET A 162 7.40 7.97 0.92
CA MET A 162 7.52 7.48 -0.45
C MET A 162 7.20 8.57 -1.49
N PHE A 163 6.14 9.36 -1.28
CA PHE A 163 5.81 10.43 -2.22
C PHE A 163 6.85 11.54 -2.22
N ASP A 164 7.40 11.86 -1.03
CA ASP A 164 8.55 12.75 -0.91
C ASP A 164 9.71 12.26 -1.77
N PHE A 165 10.04 10.99 -1.64
CA PHE A 165 11.16 10.36 -2.30
C PHE A 165 11.01 10.39 -3.83
N VAL A 166 9.84 10.00 -4.34
CA VAL A 166 9.56 10.00 -5.79
C VAL A 166 9.52 11.43 -6.34
N PHE A 167 8.94 12.38 -5.61
CA PHE A 167 8.90 13.77 -6.07
C PHE A 167 10.29 14.43 -6.06
N ALA A 168 11.15 14.11 -5.09
CA ALA A 168 12.55 14.52 -5.09
C ALA A 168 13.32 13.96 -6.30
N GLY A 169 13.10 12.68 -6.63
CA GLY A 169 13.65 12.06 -7.84
C GLY A 169 13.20 12.77 -9.12
N PHE A 170 11.90 13.09 -9.20
CA PHE A 170 11.34 13.85 -10.31
C PHE A 170 12.00 15.22 -10.45
N GLN A 171 12.13 15.98 -9.35
CA GLN A 171 12.81 17.28 -9.37
C GLN A 171 14.25 17.17 -9.89
N LYS A 172 14.99 16.17 -9.38
CA LYS A 172 16.37 15.93 -9.81
C LYS A 172 16.45 15.63 -11.30
N LYS A 173 15.56 14.77 -11.81
CA LYS A 173 15.53 14.39 -13.23
C LYS A 173 15.13 15.56 -14.13
N MET A 174 14.18 16.38 -13.71
CA MET A 174 13.70 17.52 -14.47
C MET A 174 14.63 18.74 -14.36
N GLY A 175 15.62 18.72 -13.46
CA GLY A 175 16.51 19.86 -13.21
C GLY A 175 15.73 21.06 -12.67
N ILE A 176 14.77 20.83 -11.75
CA ILE A 176 13.95 21.85 -11.11
C ILE A 176 14.20 21.87 -9.60
N ASP A 177 13.99 23.02 -9.00
CA ASP A 177 14.13 23.23 -7.55
C ASP A 177 12.83 23.81 -7.01
N ILE A 178 12.13 22.98 -6.20
CA ILE A 178 10.90 23.34 -5.49
C ILE A 178 11.14 23.03 -4.01
N ALA A 179 10.98 24.01 -3.13
CA ALA A 179 11.29 23.86 -1.72
C ALA A 179 10.26 22.99 -0.99
N LYS A 180 10.73 22.02 -0.20
CA LYS A 180 9.84 21.17 0.60
C LYS A 180 9.38 21.89 1.87
N VAL A 181 8.06 21.90 2.12
CA VAL A 181 7.47 22.34 3.39
C VAL A 181 6.99 21.11 4.16
N PRO A 182 7.56 20.84 5.34
CA PRO A 182 7.15 19.70 6.15
C PRO A 182 5.83 20.00 6.88
N TYR A 183 4.87 19.08 6.77
CA TYR A 183 3.62 19.13 7.50
C TYR A 183 3.47 17.90 8.39
N ARG A 184 2.95 18.10 9.61
CA ARG A 184 2.53 17.03 10.52
C ARG A 184 1.07 16.66 10.34
N ASP A 185 0.29 17.61 9.84
CA ASP A 185 -1.14 17.49 9.62
C ASP A 185 -1.48 17.72 8.13
N THR A 186 -2.13 16.72 7.55
CA THR A 186 -2.56 16.75 6.15
C THR A 186 -3.62 17.82 5.88
N VAL A 187 -4.52 18.06 6.83
CA VAL A 187 -5.59 19.07 6.68
C VAL A 187 -4.99 20.47 6.57
N GLN A 188 -3.96 20.74 7.38
CA GLN A 188 -3.22 21.99 7.31
C GLN A 188 -2.53 22.15 5.94
N ALA A 189 -1.85 21.11 5.44
CA ALA A 189 -1.19 21.15 4.13
C ALA A 189 -2.19 21.42 2.98
N VAL A 190 -3.37 20.79 3.04
CA VAL A 190 -4.44 21.00 2.04
C VAL A 190 -5.02 22.42 2.11
N ASN A 191 -5.16 22.98 3.30
CA ASN A 191 -5.62 24.36 3.46
C ASN A 191 -4.58 25.34 2.91
N ASP A 192 -3.30 25.15 3.22
CA ASP A 192 -2.21 25.99 2.74
C ASP A 192 -2.03 25.89 1.21
N LEU A 193 -2.30 24.72 0.62
CA LEU A 193 -2.39 24.56 -0.82
C LEU A 193 -3.57 25.36 -1.41
N ALA A 194 -4.77 25.21 -0.83
CA ALA A 194 -5.98 25.91 -1.30
C ALA A 194 -5.82 27.43 -1.27
N GLU A 195 -5.08 27.94 -0.29
CA GLU A 195 -4.77 29.36 -0.11
C GLU A 195 -3.50 29.83 -0.87
N GLY A 196 -2.82 28.92 -1.58
CA GLY A 196 -1.65 29.25 -2.39
C GLY A 196 -0.34 29.44 -1.60
N ARG A 197 -0.29 29.08 -0.30
CA ARG A 197 0.95 29.11 0.50
C ARG A 197 1.94 28.04 0.07
N ILE A 198 1.45 26.90 -0.43
CA ILE A 198 2.23 25.92 -1.20
C ILE A 198 1.66 25.80 -2.61
N GLN A 199 2.53 25.53 -3.59
CA GLN A 199 2.16 25.59 -5.01
C GLN A 199 1.87 24.23 -5.61
N VAL A 200 2.35 23.15 -4.99
CA VAL A 200 2.10 21.80 -5.47
C VAL A 200 2.07 20.80 -4.31
N MET A 201 1.19 19.79 -4.42
CA MET A 201 1.11 18.69 -3.46
C MET A 201 0.86 17.37 -4.20
N MET A 202 1.47 16.29 -3.72
CA MET A 202 1.03 14.94 -4.06
C MET A 202 0.19 14.39 -2.91
N SER A 203 -1.05 14.02 -3.20
CA SER A 203 -2.01 13.58 -2.18
C SER A 203 -2.97 12.52 -2.69
N ALA A 204 -3.48 11.69 -1.78
CA ALA A 204 -4.64 10.86 -2.08
C ALA A 204 -5.83 11.74 -2.47
N ILE A 205 -6.52 11.36 -3.55
CA ILE A 205 -7.64 12.15 -4.10
C ILE A 205 -8.74 12.37 -3.05
N ALA A 206 -9.01 11.37 -2.21
CA ALA A 206 -10.01 11.48 -1.15
C ALA A 206 -9.79 12.69 -0.22
N ILE A 207 -8.53 13.00 0.06
CA ILE A 207 -8.16 14.06 1.01
C ILE A 207 -8.39 15.45 0.39
N VAL A 208 -8.03 15.62 -0.88
CA VAL A 208 -8.14 16.90 -1.59
C VAL A 208 -9.50 17.12 -2.25
N ARG A 209 -10.29 16.06 -2.44
CA ARG A 209 -11.57 16.07 -3.16
C ARG A 209 -12.55 17.18 -2.70
N PRO A 210 -12.77 17.43 -1.41
CA PRO A 210 -13.67 18.50 -1.00
C PRO A 210 -13.23 19.89 -1.50
N ARG A 211 -11.92 20.15 -1.51
CA ARG A 211 -11.35 21.41 -2.00
C ARG A 211 -11.32 21.50 -3.53
N VAL A 212 -11.18 20.34 -4.21
CA VAL A 212 -11.31 20.26 -5.68
C VAL A 212 -12.74 20.54 -6.10
N GLN A 213 -13.73 19.91 -5.46
CA GLN A 213 -15.15 20.15 -5.72
C GLN A 213 -15.58 21.58 -5.40
N GLY A 214 -14.98 22.20 -4.37
CA GLY A 214 -15.17 23.61 -4.04
C GLY A 214 -14.40 24.57 -4.94
N GLY A 215 -13.67 24.09 -5.95
CA GLY A 215 -12.95 24.93 -6.91
C GLY A 215 -11.68 25.60 -6.39
N ALA A 216 -11.21 25.30 -5.16
CA ALA A 216 -10.02 25.91 -4.58
C ALA A 216 -8.73 25.22 -5.00
N ILE A 217 -8.80 23.91 -5.34
CA ILE A 217 -7.67 23.07 -5.75
C ILE A 217 -7.98 22.46 -7.13
N ARG A 218 -6.96 22.36 -7.97
CA ARG A 218 -7.01 21.68 -9.27
C ARG A 218 -6.13 20.43 -9.24
N MET A 219 -6.66 19.30 -9.75
CA MET A 219 -5.85 18.13 -10.10
C MET A 219 -5.25 18.34 -11.49
N ILE A 220 -3.93 18.23 -11.63
CA ILE A 220 -3.23 18.38 -12.92
C ILE A 220 -2.77 17.04 -13.50
N ALA A 221 -2.65 16.01 -12.68
CA ALA A 221 -2.43 14.63 -13.13
C ALA A 221 -2.78 13.63 -12.02
N VAL A 222 -3.11 12.39 -12.41
CA VAL A 222 -3.16 11.24 -11.50
C VAL A 222 -1.91 10.39 -11.69
N THR A 223 -1.41 9.78 -10.59
CA THR A 223 -0.15 9.01 -10.64
C THR A 223 -0.34 7.55 -11.04
N ALA A 224 -1.58 7.08 -11.11
CA ALA A 224 -1.92 5.71 -11.51
C ALA A 224 -1.57 5.43 -12.99
N GLY A 225 -1.53 4.14 -13.35
CA GLY A 225 -1.28 3.71 -14.73
C GLY A 225 -2.39 4.06 -15.70
N GLU A 226 -3.60 4.26 -15.19
CA GLU A 226 -4.82 4.62 -15.94
C GLU A 226 -5.50 5.81 -15.29
N ARG A 227 -6.34 6.51 -16.04
CA ARG A 227 -7.14 7.63 -15.51
C ARG A 227 -8.09 7.14 -14.42
N ALA A 228 -8.27 7.96 -13.40
CA ALA A 228 -9.20 7.66 -12.32
C ALA A 228 -10.65 7.82 -12.79
N SER A 229 -11.50 6.82 -12.57
CA SER A 229 -12.93 6.87 -12.94
C SER A 229 -13.69 8.00 -12.23
N ILE A 230 -13.21 8.43 -11.06
CA ILE A 230 -13.77 9.58 -10.32
C ILE A 230 -13.26 10.94 -10.81
N ALA A 231 -12.31 10.96 -11.77
CA ALA A 231 -11.74 12.15 -12.39
C ALA A 231 -11.28 11.85 -13.83
N PRO A 232 -12.20 11.47 -14.74
CA PRO A 232 -11.86 10.95 -16.08
C PRO A 232 -11.19 11.99 -16.99
N ASP A 233 -11.39 13.27 -16.70
CA ASP A 233 -10.80 14.38 -17.48
C ASP A 233 -9.36 14.69 -17.05
N VAL A 234 -8.90 14.16 -15.92
CA VAL A 234 -7.54 14.38 -15.42
C VAL A 234 -6.59 13.35 -16.04
N PRO A 235 -5.55 13.76 -16.77
CA PRO A 235 -4.60 12.84 -17.39
C PRO A 235 -3.78 12.09 -16.33
N THR A 236 -3.25 10.93 -16.72
CA THR A 236 -2.18 10.30 -15.94
C THR A 236 -0.87 11.07 -16.09
N THR A 237 0.05 10.90 -15.15
CA THR A 237 1.40 11.47 -15.26
C THR A 237 2.14 10.95 -16.49
N THR A 238 1.86 9.70 -16.91
CA THR A 238 2.43 9.11 -18.13
C THR A 238 1.85 9.76 -19.39
N GLU A 239 0.53 9.97 -19.48
CA GLU A 239 -0.10 10.72 -20.59
C GLU A 239 0.40 12.16 -20.67
N ALA A 240 0.69 12.78 -19.52
CA ALA A 240 1.26 14.11 -19.44
C ALA A 240 2.76 14.17 -19.84
N GLY A 241 3.41 13.03 -20.11
CA GLY A 241 4.83 12.95 -20.49
C GLY A 241 5.81 12.83 -19.32
N TYR A 242 5.33 12.55 -18.12
CA TYR A 242 6.12 12.48 -16.88
C TYR A 242 5.93 11.12 -16.15
N PRO A 243 6.36 10.00 -16.75
CA PRO A 243 6.17 8.67 -16.17
C PRO A 243 6.95 8.44 -14.86
N ASP A 244 7.95 9.27 -14.58
CA ASP A 244 8.80 9.14 -13.39
C ASP A 244 8.07 9.38 -12.07
N ILE A 245 6.97 10.13 -12.09
CA ILE A 245 6.09 10.33 -10.94
C ILE A 245 4.87 9.41 -10.94
N ARG A 246 4.88 8.37 -11.79
CA ARG A 246 3.89 7.30 -11.70
C ARG A 246 4.11 6.51 -10.42
N ILE A 247 3.07 6.41 -9.59
CA ILE A 247 3.06 5.60 -8.37
C ILE A 247 1.72 4.90 -8.28
N GLU A 248 1.78 3.60 -8.03
CA GLU A 248 0.59 2.82 -7.67
C GLU A 248 0.43 2.83 -6.15
N GLY A 249 -0.70 3.31 -5.68
CA GLY A 249 -1.03 3.34 -4.25
C GLY A 249 -1.51 1.99 -3.74
N LEU A 250 -0.69 0.94 -3.88
CA LEU A 250 -1.06 -0.43 -3.52
C LEU A 250 -1.42 -0.53 -2.04
N THR A 251 -2.59 -1.10 -1.75
CA THR A 251 -3.05 -1.38 -0.38
C THR A 251 -3.44 -2.85 -0.27
N GLY A 252 -2.95 -3.52 0.75
CA GLY A 252 -3.22 -4.93 0.93
C GLY A 252 -2.89 -5.47 2.32
N LEU A 253 -3.10 -6.77 2.44
CA LEU A 253 -2.95 -7.54 3.66
C LEU A 253 -1.64 -8.32 3.62
N PHE A 254 -0.94 -8.33 4.77
CA PHE A 254 0.33 -9.02 4.96
C PHE A 254 0.25 -9.95 6.17
N GLY A 255 0.90 -11.09 6.06
CA GLY A 255 1.16 -12.04 7.13
C GLY A 255 2.63 -12.07 7.51
N THR A 256 2.97 -12.88 8.50
CA THR A 256 4.36 -13.12 8.91
C THR A 256 5.11 -13.92 7.83
N ARG A 257 6.44 -13.82 7.78
CA ARG A 257 7.30 -14.52 6.81
C ARG A 257 7.08 -16.03 6.78
N ASP A 258 6.87 -16.63 7.93
CA ASP A 258 6.71 -18.06 8.14
C ASP A 258 5.26 -18.57 8.02
N MET A 259 4.31 -17.67 7.70
CA MET A 259 2.92 -18.05 7.44
C MET A 259 2.85 -19.04 6.25
N PRO A 260 2.23 -20.24 6.41
CA PRO A 260 2.16 -21.23 5.35
C PRO A 260 1.53 -20.68 4.07
N ALA A 261 2.09 -21.04 2.91
CA ALA A 261 1.60 -20.58 1.61
C ALA A 261 0.11 -20.91 1.39
N ALA A 262 -0.31 -22.12 1.77
CA ALA A 262 -1.71 -22.55 1.68
C ALA A 262 -2.66 -21.67 2.52
N LEU A 263 -2.23 -21.21 3.70
CA LEU A 263 -3.01 -20.30 4.53
C LEU A 263 -3.09 -18.91 3.89
N ARG A 264 -1.99 -18.40 3.34
CA ARG A 264 -1.98 -17.12 2.62
C ARG A 264 -2.92 -17.13 1.41
N GLU A 265 -2.90 -18.20 0.62
CA GLU A 265 -3.81 -18.37 -0.53
C GLU A 265 -5.28 -18.44 -0.09
N ARG A 266 -5.59 -19.17 0.98
CA ARG A 266 -6.94 -19.23 1.53
C ARG A 266 -7.43 -17.85 1.97
N ILE A 267 -6.65 -17.15 2.82
CA ILE A 267 -7.00 -15.80 3.29
C ILE A 267 -7.16 -14.85 2.08
N SER A 268 -6.27 -14.96 1.10
CA SER A 268 -6.32 -14.15 -0.13
C SER A 268 -7.63 -14.36 -0.89
N ASN A 269 -8.09 -15.58 -1.03
CA ASN A 269 -9.34 -15.88 -1.73
C ASN A 269 -10.54 -15.28 -1.00
N ASP A 270 -10.57 -15.39 0.33
CA ASP A 270 -11.63 -14.81 1.16
C ASP A 270 -11.63 -13.27 1.07
N VAL A 271 -10.45 -12.65 1.11
CA VAL A 271 -10.28 -11.20 0.97
C VAL A 271 -10.72 -10.72 -0.43
N LYS A 272 -10.33 -11.44 -1.50
CA LYS A 272 -10.76 -11.11 -2.86
C LYS A 272 -12.28 -11.19 -3.01
N ALA A 273 -12.90 -12.23 -2.46
CA ALA A 273 -14.35 -12.39 -2.46
C ALA A 273 -15.05 -11.26 -1.69
N ALA A 274 -14.52 -10.87 -0.52
CA ALA A 274 -15.03 -9.73 0.24
C ALA A 274 -14.88 -8.40 -0.53
N ALA A 275 -13.73 -8.15 -1.13
CA ALA A 275 -13.46 -6.94 -1.90
C ALA A 275 -14.34 -6.81 -3.17
N ALA A 276 -14.75 -7.93 -3.76
CA ALA A 276 -15.62 -7.97 -4.93
C ALA A 276 -17.11 -7.68 -4.61
N ASP A 277 -17.50 -7.55 -3.34
CA ASP A 277 -18.87 -7.18 -2.95
C ASP A 277 -19.18 -5.77 -3.51
N PRO A 278 -20.29 -5.59 -4.28
CA PRO A 278 -20.59 -4.30 -4.92
C PRO A 278 -20.74 -3.15 -3.93
N THR A 279 -21.26 -3.42 -2.73
CA THR A 279 -21.42 -2.39 -1.69
C THR A 279 -20.05 -1.95 -1.17
N ILE A 280 -19.13 -2.89 -0.94
CA ILE A 280 -17.75 -2.61 -0.51
C ILE A 280 -17.01 -1.87 -1.62
N THR A 281 -17.13 -2.32 -2.88
CA THR A 281 -16.51 -1.67 -4.04
C THR A 281 -16.96 -0.20 -4.18
N ALA A 282 -18.27 0.06 -4.13
CA ALA A 282 -18.80 1.42 -4.21
C ALA A 282 -18.32 2.30 -3.05
N ARG A 283 -18.29 1.75 -1.83
CA ARG A 283 -17.83 2.47 -0.65
C ARG A 283 -16.34 2.78 -0.71
N LEU A 284 -15.51 1.82 -1.13
CA LEU A 284 -14.08 2.02 -1.33
C LEU A 284 -13.81 3.11 -2.37
N LEU A 285 -14.50 3.06 -3.51
CA LEU A 285 -14.35 4.09 -4.55
C LEU A 285 -14.70 5.48 -4.02
N SER A 286 -15.75 5.61 -3.21
CA SER A 286 -16.13 6.90 -2.59
C SER A 286 -15.04 7.46 -1.67
N THR A 287 -14.14 6.62 -1.16
CA THR A 287 -12.99 7.00 -0.33
C THR A 287 -11.67 7.09 -1.12
N GLY A 288 -11.73 7.12 -2.46
CA GLY A 288 -10.55 7.19 -3.32
C GLY A 288 -9.73 5.90 -3.39
N GLN A 289 -10.35 4.77 -3.06
CA GLN A 289 -9.76 3.43 -3.19
C GLN A 289 -10.43 2.72 -4.38
N VAL A 290 -9.66 2.35 -5.39
CA VAL A 290 -10.14 1.49 -6.47
C VAL A 290 -9.89 0.04 -6.11
N VAL A 291 -10.94 -0.77 -6.05
CA VAL A 291 -10.82 -2.20 -5.82
C VAL A 291 -9.99 -2.82 -6.94
N ASN A 292 -8.90 -3.46 -6.57
CA ASN A 292 -7.96 -4.12 -7.47
C ASN A 292 -7.39 -5.37 -6.79
N PRO A 293 -8.21 -6.43 -6.65
CA PRO A 293 -7.83 -7.59 -5.88
C PRO A 293 -6.76 -8.41 -6.60
N GLY A 294 -5.75 -8.85 -5.85
CA GLY A 294 -4.68 -9.70 -6.36
C GLY A 294 -4.21 -10.70 -5.31
N GLY A 295 -3.79 -11.89 -5.75
CA GLY A 295 -3.27 -12.93 -4.89
C GLY A 295 -1.85 -12.66 -4.38
N PRO A 296 -1.29 -13.57 -3.53
CA PRO A 296 0.02 -13.38 -2.91
C PRO A 296 1.15 -13.16 -3.93
N ALA A 297 1.19 -13.95 -5.00
CA ALA A 297 2.22 -13.86 -6.04
C ALA A 297 2.10 -12.55 -6.84
N GLU A 298 0.89 -12.21 -7.27
CA GLU A 298 0.60 -11.00 -8.04
C GLU A 298 0.87 -9.74 -7.21
N PHE A 299 0.46 -9.74 -5.94
CA PHE A 299 0.72 -8.63 -5.05
C PHE A 299 2.21 -8.50 -4.73
N GLY A 300 2.91 -9.63 -4.52
CA GLY A 300 4.37 -9.66 -4.35
C GLY A 300 5.10 -9.05 -5.54
N ALA A 301 4.76 -9.45 -6.76
CA ALA A 301 5.35 -8.89 -7.98
C ALA A 301 5.11 -7.38 -8.12
N ALA A 302 3.92 -6.88 -7.77
CA ALA A 302 3.62 -5.46 -7.78
C ALA A 302 4.45 -4.67 -6.74
N ILE A 303 4.67 -5.24 -5.54
CA ILE A 303 5.54 -4.66 -4.51
C ILE A 303 7.00 -4.62 -4.99
N ASP A 304 7.48 -5.68 -5.63
CA ASP A 304 8.86 -5.76 -6.12
C ASP A 304 9.10 -4.75 -7.25
N ALA A 305 8.12 -4.56 -8.15
CA ALA A 305 8.16 -3.49 -9.15
C ALA A 305 8.24 -2.10 -8.51
N GLN A 306 7.48 -1.85 -7.44
CA GLN A 306 7.53 -0.61 -6.69
C GLN A 306 8.88 -0.42 -5.98
N ARG A 307 9.44 -1.48 -5.37
CA ARG A 307 10.78 -1.45 -4.77
C ARG A 307 11.87 -1.13 -5.80
N ALA A 308 11.78 -1.71 -7.01
CA ALA A 308 12.71 -1.42 -8.09
C ALA A 308 12.66 0.06 -8.51
N GLN A 309 11.47 0.65 -8.60
CA GLN A 309 11.29 2.08 -8.88
C GLN A 309 11.92 2.95 -7.77
N VAL A 310 11.68 2.60 -6.51
CA VAL A 310 12.28 3.30 -5.36
C VAL A 310 13.80 3.18 -5.38
N ALA A 311 14.34 1.99 -5.70
CA ALA A 311 15.79 1.78 -5.81
C ALA A 311 16.42 2.65 -6.90
N ALA A 312 15.81 2.72 -8.08
CA ALA A 312 16.27 3.59 -9.16
C ALA A 312 16.26 5.07 -8.76
N THR A 313 15.23 5.51 -8.03
CA THR A 313 15.15 6.87 -7.48
C THR A 313 16.26 7.12 -6.45
N GLY A 314 16.55 6.14 -5.57
CA GLY A 314 17.65 6.23 -4.60
C GLY A 314 19.01 6.42 -5.27
N GLN A 315 19.28 5.67 -6.33
CA GLN A 315 20.50 5.82 -7.13
C GLN A 315 20.60 7.22 -7.76
N LEU A 316 19.50 7.71 -8.34
CA LEU A 316 19.44 9.05 -8.95
C LEU A 316 19.72 10.15 -7.92
N LEU A 317 19.23 9.99 -6.69
CA LEU A 317 19.42 10.94 -5.59
C LEU A 317 20.77 10.77 -4.87
N GLY A 318 21.54 9.72 -5.16
CA GLY A 318 22.78 9.38 -4.45
C GLY A 318 22.55 8.88 -3.01
N ILE A 319 21.34 8.43 -2.69
CA ILE A 319 20.98 7.91 -1.37
C ILE A 319 21.32 6.42 -1.32
N LYS A 320 22.08 6.00 -0.31
CA LYS A 320 22.43 4.59 -0.10
C LYS A 320 21.27 3.86 0.57
N HIS A 321 21.07 2.61 0.17
CA HIS A 321 20.18 1.69 0.89
C HIS A 321 20.75 1.42 2.28
N ALA A 322 19.91 1.51 3.32
CA ALA A 322 20.30 1.10 4.66
C ALA A 322 20.76 -0.37 4.64
N SER A 323 21.96 -0.64 5.13
CA SER A 323 22.42 -2.01 5.37
C SER A 323 21.78 -2.50 6.68
N ASN A 324 21.01 -3.56 6.59
CA ASN A 324 20.53 -4.30 7.76
C ASN A 324 21.67 -5.03 8.45
#